data_fbc3aeb7ad5d3c0a004376230cf0924a
#
_entry.id   fbc3aeb7ad5d3c0a004376230cf0924a
#
_cell.length_a   1.000
_cell.length_b   1.000
_cell.length_c   1.000
_cell.angle_alpha   90.00
_cell.angle_beta   90.00
_cell.angle_gamma   90.00
#
_symmetry.space_group_name_H-M   'P 1'
#
loop_
_entity.id
_entity.type
_entity.pdbx_description
1 polymer ?
#
loop_
_entity_poly.entity_id
_entity_poly.type
_entity_poly.pdbx_seq_one_letter_code
_entity_poly.pdbx_strand_id
1 'polypeptide(L)'
;MLNKVCVLTVKVENLQIAVEFYTEVLDFKVYKHYGEKIAALVHDEIPIVLEEEGTNKSGENQNVLLGLLSENIESDFNRLKSKGVKILFNEPKPCPPGRYFVIEDSSGNQIEIVEFSN
;
A
#
# COMPACT_ATOMS: atom_id res chain seq x y z
N MET A 1 12.37 20.06 15.81
CA MET A 1 11.74 20.30 14.51
C MET A 1 10.85 19.13 14.17
N LEU A 2 9.75 19.40 13.46
CA LEU A 2 8.74 18.37 13.18
C LEU A 2 8.81 17.83 11.75
N ASN A 3 9.88 18.10 11.05
CA ASN A 3 9.98 17.75 9.62
C ASN A 3 10.59 16.35 9.37
N LYS A 4 10.36 15.43 10.30
CA LYS A 4 10.89 14.08 10.18
C LYS A 4 9.77 13.06 10.34
N VAL A 5 9.51 12.28 9.31
CA VAL A 5 8.48 11.25 9.37
C VAL A 5 9.04 10.04 10.12
N CYS A 6 8.33 9.56 11.12
CA CYS A 6 8.78 8.43 11.93
C CYS A 6 7.91 7.19 11.81
N VAL A 7 6.70 7.35 11.29
CA VAL A 7 5.79 6.20 11.14
C VAL A 7 4.76 6.56 10.07
N LEU A 8 4.28 5.55 9.36
CA LEU A 8 3.20 5.70 8.41
C LEU A 8 2.10 4.73 8.80
N THR A 9 0.95 5.27 9.14
CA THR A 9 -0.18 4.44 9.58
C THR A 9 -1.24 4.37 8.49
N VAL A 10 -1.65 3.17 8.16
CA VAL A 10 -2.72 2.90 7.20
C VAL A 10 -3.92 2.39 7.99
N LYS A 11 -5.04 3.08 7.89
CA LYS A 11 -6.27 2.66 8.55
C LYS A 11 -6.97 1.63 7.68
N VAL A 12 -7.41 0.55 8.30
CA VAL A 12 -8.03 -0.55 7.58
C VAL A 12 -9.32 -0.97 8.29
N GLU A 13 -10.22 -1.61 7.56
CA GLU A 13 -11.49 -2.01 8.11
C GLU A 13 -11.36 -3.26 8.99
N ASN A 14 -10.53 -4.20 8.58
CA ASN A 14 -10.33 -5.47 9.27
C ASN A 14 -8.86 -5.80 9.23
N LEU A 15 -8.25 -5.92 10.41
CA LEU A 15 -6.80 -6.10 10.48
C LEU A 15 -6.34 -7.40 9.86
N GLN A 16 -7.04 -8.50 10.14
CA GLN A 16 -6.62 -9.80 9.63
C GLN A 16 -6.64 -9.82 8.10
N ILE A 17 -7.71 -9.31 7.51
CA ILE A 17 -7.83 -9.26 6.05
C ILE A 17 -6.75 -8.35 5.47
N ALA A 18 -6.50 -7.21 6.12
CA ALA A 18 -5.46 -6.29 5.66
C ALA A 18 -4.08 -6.92 5.75
N VAL A 19 -3.77 -7.61 6.84
CA VAL A 19 -2.49 -8.29 6.99
C VAL A 19 -2.31 -9.32 5.88
N GLU A 20 -3.35 -10.07 5.55
CA GLU A 20 -3.27 -11.03 4.45
C GLU A 20 -2.97 -10.34 3.13
N PHE A 21 -3.63 -9.21 2.88
CA PHE A 21 -3.39 -8.48 1.63
C PHE A 21 -1.94 -7.97 1.56
N TYR A 22 -1.47 -7.32 2.62
CA TYR A 22 -0.14 -6.71 2.58
C TYR A 22 0.97 -7.76 2.56
N THR A 23 0.74 -8.93 3.16
CA THR A 23 1.77 -9.99 3.15
C THR A 23 1.70 -10.86 1.91
N GLU A 24 0.51 -11.29 1.49
CA GLU A 24 0.40 -12.24 0.40
C GLU A 24 0.38 -11.59 -0.97
N VAL A 25 -0.14 -10.38 -1.08
CA VAL A 25 -0.21 -9.66 -2.35
C VAL A 25 1.00 -8.76 -2.54
N LEU A 26 1.36 -8.00 -1.51
CA LEU A 26 2.41 -6.98 -1.61
C LEU A 26 3.76 -7.43 -1.05
N ASP A 27 3.84 -8.65 -0.53
CA ASP A 27 5.09 -9.27 -0.07
C ASP A 27 5.71 -8.61 1.16
N PHE A 28 4.93 -7.85 1.92
CA PHE A 28 5.39 -7.38 3.22
C PHE A 28 5.45 -8.53 4.22
N LYS A 29 6.17 -8.32 5.31
CA LYS A 29 6.21 -9.26 6.43
C LYS A 29 5.79 -8.52 7.67
N VAL A 30 5.08 -9.24 8.56
CA VAL A 30 4.69 -8.65 9.84
C VAL A 30 5.91 -8.62 10.75
N TYR A 31 6.14 -7.44 11.33
CA TYR A 31 7.17 -7.31 12.33
C TYR A 31 6.61 -7.66 13.72
N LYS A 32 5.45 -7.11 14.06
CA LYS A 32 4.90 -7.30 15.40
C LYS A 32 3.43 -6.89 15.43
N HIS A 33 2.65 -7.61 16.24
CA HIS A 33 1.28 -7.21 16.57
C HIS A 33 1.29 -6.47 17.89
N TYR A 34 0.54 -5.39 17.96
CA TYR A 34 0.33 -4.63 19.18
C TYR A 34 -1.13 -4.75 19.56
N GLY A 35 -1.48 -5.84 20.27
CA GLY A 35 -2.87 -6.16 20.56
C GLY A 35 -3.57 -6.71 19.33
N GLU A 36 -4.89 -6.57 19.29
CA GLU A 36 -5.70 -7.17 18.25
C GLU A 36 -6.00 -6.24 17.08
N LYS A 37 -5.69 -4.95 17.23
CA LYS A 37 -6.10 -3.95 16.25
C LYS A 37 -4.95 -3.34 15.47
N ILE A 38 -3.72 -3.63 15.84
CA ILE A 38 -2.56 -2.97 15.24
C ILE A 38 -1.50 -4.00 14.89
N ALA A 39 -0.95 -3.88 13.69
CA ALA A 39 0.18 -4.70 13.26
C ALA A 39 1.20 -3.80 12.57
N ALA A 40 2.47 -3.94 12.94
CA ALA A 40 3.56 -3.24 12.28
C ALA A 40 4.18 -4.16 11.25
N LEU A 41 4.48 -3.62 10.08
CA LEU A 41 5.12 -4.34 9.00
C LEU A 41 6.61 -4.03 8.97
N VAL A 42 7.39 -5.01 8.52
CA VAL A 42 8.82 -4.80 8.33
C VAL A 42 9.05 -3.81 7.19
N HIS A 43 9.78 -2.75 7.47
CA HIS A 43 10.15 -1.76 6.47
C HIS A 43 11.43 -1.09 6.94
N ASP A 44 12.25 -0.60 6.00
CA ASP A 44 13.62 -0.20 6.34
C ASP A 44 13.72 0.95 7.33
N GLU A 45 13.33 2.15 6.92
CA GLU A 45 13.60 3.32 7.77
C GLU A 45 12.37 3.81 8.50
N ILE A 46 11.21 3.63 7.90
CA ILE A 46 9.95 4.13 8.48
C ILE A 46 9.02 2.93 8.64
N PRO A 47 8.62 2.61 9.87
CA PRO A 47 7.68 1.50 10.04
C PRO A 47 6.34 1.83 9.41
N ILE A 48 5.72 0.83 8.82
CA ILE A 48 4.38 0.92 8.28
C ILE A 48 3.47 0.16 9.22
N VAL A 49 2.44 0.82 9.70
CA VAL A 49 1.53 0.25 10.69
C VAL A 49 0.14 0.14 10.09
N LEU A 50 -0.47 -1.03 10.25
CA LEU A 50 -1.87 -1.24 9.90
C LEU A 50 -2.69 -1.15 11.18
N GLU A 51 -3.71 -0.32 11.17
CA GLU A 51 -4.55 -0.13 12.36
C GLU A 51 -6.01 -0.29 11.98
N GLU A 52 -6.70 -1.20 12.67
CA GLU A 52 -8.11 -1.45 12.40
C GLU A 52 -8.96 -0.35 12.99
N GLU A 53 -9.88 0.16 12.18
CA GLU A 53 -10.73 1.25 12.59
C GLU A 53 -12.22 0.95 12.38
N GLY A 54 -12.56 -0.24 11.94
CA GLY A 54 -13.96 -0.66 11.82
C GLY A 54 -14.62 -0.19 10.55
N THR A 55 -14.97 1.07 10.47
CA THR A 55 -15.56 1.62 9.25
C THR A 55 -14.54 2.50 8.57
N ASN A 56 -14.28 2.22 7.31
CA ASN A 56 -13.29 2.95 6.56
C ASN A 56 -13.94 3.54 5.31
N LYS A 57 -13.79 4.85 5.14
CA LYS A 57 -14.32 5.54 3.97
C LYS A 57 -13.19 6.02 3.08
N SER A 58 -12.10 5.29 3.08
CA SER A 58 -10.95 5.66 2.28
C SER A 58 -11.29 5.62 0.79
N GLY A 59 -10.48 6.29 0.02
CA GLY A 59 -10.62 6.35 -1.43
C GLY A 59 -11.24 7.63 -1.92
N GLU A 60 -12.34 8.07 -1.33
CA GLU A 60 -13.03 9.24 -1.82
C GLU A 60 -12.31 10.54 -1.52
N ASN A 61 -11.74 10.66 -0.33
CA ASN A 61 -11.08 11.90 0.12
C ASN A 61 -9.64 11.67 0.54
N GLN A 62 -9.01 10.68 -0.07
CA GLN A 62 -7.65 10.32 0.29
C GLN A 62 -6.68 11.32 -0.32
N ASN A 63 -6.03 12.12 0.52
CA ASN A 63 -5.09 13.13 0.07
C ASN A 63 -3.63 12.73 0.21
N VAL A 64 -3.36 11.68 0.98
CA VAL A 64 -2.02 11.14 1.14
C VAL A 64 -2.04 9.70 0.68
N LEU A 65 -1.12 9.35 -0.20
CA LEU A 65 -1.06 8.02 -0.79
C LEU A 65 0.25 7.34 -0.39
N LEU A 66 0.15 6.06 -0.06
CA LEU A 66 1.33 5.22 0.08
C LEU A 66 1.84 4.93 -1.33
N GLY A 67 3.13 5.14 -1.55
CA GLY A 67 3.77 4.81 -2.82
C GLY A 67 4.74 3.68 -2.63
N LEU A 68 4.60 2.62 -3.41
CA LEU A 68 5.50 1.46 -3.36
C LEU A 68 6.37 1.44 -4.61
N LEU A 69 7.64 1.16 -4.43
CA LEU A 69 8.60 1.13 -5.52
C LEU A 69 8.46 -0.14 -6.33
N SER A 70 8.40 0.01 -7.65
CA SER A 70 8.45 -1.12 -8.57
C SER A 70 9.76 -1.06 -9.36
N GLU A 71 10.43 -2.19 -9.49
CA GLU A 71 11.63 -2.29 -10.31
C GLU A 71 11.30 -2.69 -11.73
N ASN A 72 10.10 -3.21 -11.98
CA ASN A 72 9.63 -3.57 -13.31
C ASN A 72 8.11 -3.45 -13.30
N ILE A 73 7.63 -2.30 -13.77
CA ILE A 73 6.23 -1.96 -13.59
C ILE A 73 5.29 -2.82 -14.44
N GLU A 74 5.73 -3.25 -15.62
CA GLU A 74 4.90 -4.14 -16.44
C GLU A 74 4.72 -5.48 -15.75
N SER A 75 5.79 -6.03 -15.21
CA SER A 75 5.75 -7.30 -14.51
C SER A 75 4.86 -7.21 -13.27
N ASP A 76 5.02 -6.15 -12.48
CA ASP A 76 4.22 -5.99 -11.28
C ASP A 76 2.75 -5.76 -11.60
N PHE A 77 2.47 -4.97 -12.65
CA PHE A 77 1.09 -4.76 -13.09
C PHE A 77 0.42 -6.09 -13.42
N ASN A 78 1.09 -6.92 -14.22
CA ASN A 78 0.53 -8.20 -14.63
C ASN A 78 0.38 -9.16 -13.48
N ARG A 79 1.35 -9.17 -12.55
CA ARG A 79 1.28 -10.03 -11.38
C ARG A 79 0.12 -9.67 -10.47
N LEU A 80 -0.04 -8.38 -10.19
CA LEU A 80 -1.15 -7.93 -9.34
C LEU A 80 -2.49 -8.18 -10.00
N LYS A 81 -2.56 -7.99 -11.31
CA LYS A 81 -3.79 -8.28 -12.05
C LYS A 81 -4.15 -9.75 -11.94
N SER A 82 -3.16 -10.63 -12.04
CA SER A 82 -3.41 -12.08 -11.97
C SER A 82 -3.83 -12.51 -10.57
N LYS A 83 -3.50 -11.73 -9.54
CA LYS A 83 -3.92 -12.00 -8.17
C LYS A 83 -5.29 -11.40 -7.85
N GLY A 84 -5.95 -10.80 -8.81
CA GLY A 84 -7.28 -10.24 -8.61
C GLY A 84 -7.33 -8.91 -7.90
N VAL A 85 -6.21 -8.21 -7.84
CA VAL A 85 -6.14 -6.90 -7.19
C VAL A 85 -6.96 -5.89 -8.00
N LYS A 86 -7.67 -5.02 -7.32
CA LYS A 86 -8.39 -3.95 -8.00
C LYS A 86 -7.39 -2.89 -8.43
N ILE A 87 -7.18 -2.78 -9.73
CA ILE A 87 -6.28 -1.80 -10.33
C ILE A 87 -7.13 -0.75 -10.99
N LEU A 88 -6.85 0.52 -10.71
CA LEU A 88 -7.67 1.62 -11.19
C LEU A 88 -7.28 2.09 -12.58
N PHE A 89 -6.22 1.52 -13.15
CA PHE A 89 -5.71 1.87 -14.48
C PHE A 89 -5.83 0.68 -15.41
N ASN A 90 -5.95 0.93 -16.70
CA ASN A 90 -5.89 -0.13 -17.71
C ASN A 90 -4.45 -0.55 -18.01
N GLU A 91 -3.50 0.33 -17.79
CA GLU A 91 -2.09 0.09 -18.03
C GLU A 91 -1.28 1.13 -17.28
N PRO A 92 0.01 0.86 -17.02
CA PRO A 92 0.85 1.89 -16.41
C PRO A 92 0.90 3.14 -17.27
N LYS A 93 0.94 4.30 -16.62
CA LYS A 93 0.91 5.60 -17.29
C LYS A 93 2.16 6.39 -16.94
N PRO A 94 2.57 7.30 -17.84
CA PRO A 94 3.72 8.15 -17.52
C PRO A 94 3.39 9.15 -16.41
N CYS A 95 4.40 9.49 -15.66
CA CYS A 95 4.34 10.53 -14.64
C CYS A 95 5.71 11.18 -14.58
N PRO A 96 5.85 12.35 -13.89
CA PRO A 96 7.14 13.03 -13.88
C PRO A 96 8.34 12.16 -13.50
N PRO A 97 8.28 11.29 -12.46
CA PRO A 97 9.45 10.49 -12.14
C PRO A 97 9.61 9.22 -12.98
N GLY A 98 8.62 8.82 -13.75
CA GLY A 98 8.71 7.58 -14.52
C GLY A 98 7.36 7.09 -14.99
N ARG A 99 6.90 5.95 -14.44
CA ARG A 99 5.59 5.40 -14.76
C ARG A 99 4.94 4.90 -13.47
N TYR A 100 3.62 4.82 -13.46
CA TYR A 100 2.91 4.39 -12.27
C TYR A 100 1.54 3.82 -12.60
N PHE A 101 0.97 3.14 -11.63
CA PHE A 101 -0.45 2.81 -11.61
C PHE A 101 -0.92 2.82 -10.17
N VAL A 102 -2.24 2.77 -9.99
CA VAL A 102 -2.86 2.84 -8.67
C VAL A 102 -3.71 1.60 -8.44
N ILE A 103 -3.58 1.04 -7.24
CA ILE A 103 -4.40 -0.10 -6.82
C ILE A 103 -5.17 0.28 -5.58
N GLU A 104 -6.12 -0.58 -5.19
CA GLU A 104 -6.78 -0.47 -3.89
C GLU A 104 -6.39 -1.66 -3.03
N ASP A 105 -6.17 -1.40 -1.75
CA ASP A 105 -5.96 -2.50 -0.81
C ASP A 105 -7.32 -3.11 -0.43
N SER A 106 -7.32 -4.04 0.54
CA SER A 106 -8.54 -4.76 0.93
C SER A 106 -9.58 -3.86 1.59
N SER A 107 -9.19 -2.68 2.03
CA SER A 107 -10.10 -1.73 2.68
C SER A 107 -10.48 -0.56 1.77
N GLY A 108 -10.00 -0.56 0.52
CA GLY A 108 -10.26 0.52 -0.41
C GLY A 108 -9.25 1.65 -0.36
N ASN A 109 -8.18 1.50 0.42
CA ASN A 109 -7.11 2.50 0.41
C ASN A 109 -6.39 2.45 -0.94
N GLN A 110 -6.17 3.61 -1.54
CA GLN A 110 -5.43 3.69 -2.78
C GLN A 110 -3.93 3.70 -2.50
N ILE A 111 -3.20 2.95 -3.31
CA ILE A 111 -1.75 2.81 -3.21
C ILE A 111 -1.18 3.03 -4.59
N GLU A 112 -0.15 3.88 -4.68
CA GLU A 112 0.56 4.09 -5.94
C GLU A 112 1.69 3.08 -6.08
N ILE A 113 1.82 2.49 -7.25
CA ILE A 113 2.96 1.65 -7.60
C ILE A 113 3.78 2.44 -8.61
N VAL A 114 5.03 2.73 -8.29
CA VAL A 114 5.83 3.69 -9.05
C VAL A 114 7.16 3.08 -9.47
N GLU A 115 7.47 3.21 -10.76
CA GLU A 115 8.79 2.87 -11.28
C GLU A 115 9.47 4.15 -11.70
N PHE A 116 10.65 4.41 -11.14
CA PHE A 116 11.40 5.60 -11.51
C PHE A 116 12.21 5.34 -12.78
N SER A 117 12.17 6.29 -13.70
CA SER A 117 13.05 6.24 -14.87
C SER A 117 14.35 6.94 -14.52
N ASN A 118 15.42 6.45 -15.10
CA ASN A 118 16.76 7.02 -14.86
C ASN A 118 17.09 8.11 -15.85
#